data_47cdf3c34666e76beb6da80baf42da0d
#
_entry.id   47cdf3c34666e76beb6da80baf42da0d
#
_cell.length_a   1.000
_cell.length_b   1.000
_cell.length_c   1.000
_cell.angle_alpha   90.00
_cell.angle_beta   90.00
_cell.angle_gamma   90.00
#
_symmetry.space_group_name_H-M   'P 1'
#
loop_
_entity.id
_entity.type
_entity.pdbx_description
1 polymer ?
#
loop_
_entity_poly.entity_id
_entity_poly.type
_entity_poly.pdbx_seq_one_letter_code
_entity_poly.pdbx_strand_id
1 'polypeptide(L)'
;MTLTPARSRRHSDEPYRPIAAALQLPSDHVNAIDQSHARCATLGLSRFETPDLTPLSRADLTVARERNQRLHAHAAPVMEMLFEQIAPTQSMVVLCDAIGTIIHSIGDDDFLSRASKVALAPGVNWSEQSKGTNAIGTALVAEAPTLVHADEHYVHANHFLTCSAAPILDP
;
A
#
# COMPACT_ATOMS: atom_id res chain seq x y z
N MET A 1 -1.13 -53.70 19.63
CA MET A 1 -0.42 -52.53 19.02
C MET A 1 -1.48 -51.54 18.62
N THR A 2 -1.77 -50.58 19.48
CA THR A 2 -2.89 -49.65 19.35
C THR A 2 -2.33 -48.31 18.86
N LEU A 3 -2.67 -47.90 17.63
CA LEU A 3 -2.26 -46.65 17.05
C LEU A 3 -3.14 -45.52 17.64
N THR A 4 -2.53 -44.59 18.34
CA THR A 4 -3.14 -43.35 18.81
C THR A 4 -3.26 -42.36 17.64
N PRO A 5 -4.44 -41.76 17.38
CA PRO A 5 -4.54 -40.76 16.31
C PRO A 5 -3.90 -39.45 16.72
N ALA A 6 -3.17 -38.87 15.78
CA ALA A 6 -2.51 -37.56 15.93
C ALA A 6 -3.53 -36.46 16.19
N ARG A 7 -3.32 -35.71 17.27
CA ARG A 7 -4.08 -34.50 17.60
C ARG A 7 -3.91 -33.45 16.49
N SER A 8 -4.98 -33.18 15.78
CA SER A 8 -5.16 -32.01 14.94
C SER A 8 -4.90 -30.76 15.80
N ARG A 9 -3.89 -29.95 15.44
CA ARG A 9 -3.69 -28.63 16.01
C ARG A 9 -4.90 -27.78 15.60
N ARG A 10 -5.75 -27.46 16.58
CA ARG A 10 -6.79 -26.45 16.42
C ARG A 10 -6.07 -25.13 16.15
N HIS A 11 -6.37 -24.52 15.00
CA HIS A 11 -6.12 -23.10 14.77
C HIS A 11 -6.82 -22.36 15.92
N SER A 12 -6.08 -21.59 16.68
CA SER A 12 -6.63 -20.77 17.75
C SER A 12 -7.51 -19.71 17.10
N ASP A 13 -8.82 -19.80 17.34
CA ASP A 13 -9.79 -18.73 17.10
C ASP A 13 -9.54 -17.58 18.09
N GLU A 14 -8.38 -16.96 18.05
CA GLU A 14 -8.20 -15.67 18.71
C GLU A 14 -8.85 -14.61 17.83
N PRO A 15 -9.80 -13.83 18.38
CA PRO A 15 -10.44 -12.77 17.61
C PRO A 15 -9.35 -11.79 17.15
N TYR A 16 -9.28 -11.57 15.84
CA TYR A 16 -8.41 -10.59 15.21
C TYR A 16 -8.56 -9.25 15.95
N ARG A 17 -7.51 -8.84 16.65
CA ARG A 17 -7.43 -7.49 17.22
C ARG A 17 -6.88 -6.58 16.14
N PRO A 18 -7.64 -5.53 15.72
CA PRO A 18 -7.12 -4.53 14.80
C PRO A 18 -5.76 -4.03 15.32
N ILE A 19 -4.76 -3.96 14.47
CA ILE A 19 -3.42 -3.45 14.82
C ILE A 19 -3.51 -2.04 15.40
N ALA A 20 -4.47 -1.23 14.96
CA ALA A 20 -4.80 0.07 15.54
C ALA A 20 -4.95 0.01 17.08
N ALA A 21 -5.61 -1.03 17.60
CA ALA A 21 -5.76 -1.23 19.07
C ALA A 21 -4.46 -1.73 19.72
N ALA A 22 -3.65 -2.52 19.00
CA ALA A 22 -2.37 -3.02 19.51
C ALA A 22 -1.27 -1.95 19.50
N LEU A 23 -1.29 -1.03 18.52
CA LEU A 23 -0.32 0.05 18.38
C LEU A 23 -0.76 1.34 19.09
N GLN A 24 -1.92 1.36 19.75
CA GLN A 24 -2.51 2.56 20.37
C GLN A 24 -2.57 3.74 19.36
N LEU A 25 -2.93 3.44 18.10
CA LEU A 25 -3.06 4.48 17.08
C LEU A 25 -4.11 5.50 17.50
N PRO A 26 -3.89 6.80 17.22
CA PRO A 26 -4.82 7.85 17.59
C PRO A 26 -6.22 7.60 17.02
N SER A 27 -7.26 8.11 17.68
CA SER A 27 -8.64 8.10 17.19
C SER A 27 -8.77 8.66 15.77
N ASP A 28 -7.88 9.56 15.40
CA ASP A 28 -7.80 10.18 14.08
C ASP A 28 -7.46 9.16 12.98
N HIS A 29 -6.69 8.11 13.28
CA HIS A 29 -6.39 7.05 12.33
C HIS A 29 -7.65 6.28 11.91
N VAL A 30 -8.43 5.80 12.87
CA VAL A 30 -9.67 5.05 12.60
C VAL A 30 -10.63 5.92 11.79
N ASN A 31 -10.78 7.19 12.17
CA ASN A 31 -11.63 8.15 11.45
C ASN A 31 -11.13 8.38 10.00
N ALA A 32 -9.84 8.47 9.77
CA ALA A 32 -9.26 8.63 8.43
C ALA A 32 -9.55 7.40 7.53
N ILE A 33 -9.44 6.18 8.07
CA ILE A 33 -9.78 4.94 7.37
C ILE A 33 -11.28 4.88 7.06
N ASP A 34 -12.15 5.17 8.03
CA ASP A 34 -13.61 5.17 7.84
C ASP A 34 -14.04 6.18 6.79
N GLN A 35 -13.48 7.38 6.80
CA GLN A 35 -13.73 8.40 5.78
C GLN A 35 -13.27 7.95 4.40
N SER A 36 -12.10 7.32 4.29
CA SER A 36 -11.61 6.76 3.03
C SER A 36 -12.54 5.65 2.53
N HIS A 37 -12.97 4.73 3.39
CA HIS A 37 -13.93 3.67 3.05
C HIS A 37 -15.27 4.26 2.55
N ALA A 38 -15.76 5.32 3.18
CA ALA A 38 -16.98 5.99 2.75
C ALA A 38 -16.83 6.62 1.35
N ARG A 39 -15.67 7.26 1.05
CA ARG A 39 -15.36 7.77 -0.29
C ARG A 39 -15.33 6.65 -1.32
N CYS A 40 -14.65 5.54 -1.03
CA CYS A 40 -14.56 4.38 -1.92
C CYS A 40 -15.94 3.78 -2.21
N ALA A 41 -16.79 3.65 -1.21
CA ALA A 41 -18.17 3.20 -1.38
C ALA A 41 -18.99 4.15 -2.27
N THR A 42 -18.82 5.46 -2.10
CA THR A 42 -19.49 6.48 -2.93
C THR A 42 -19.02 6.42 -4.39
N LEU A 43 -17.75 6.07 -4.63
CA LEU A 43 -17.20 5.84 -5.96
C LEU A 43 -17.69 4.53 -6.61
N GLY A 44 -18.46 3.71 -5.88
CA GLY A 44 -18.96 2.42 -6.36
C GLY A 44 -17.90 1.34 -6.49
N LEU A 45 -16.77 1.46 -5.79
CA LEU A 45 -15.72 0.46 -5.82
C LEU A 45 -16.17 -0.83 -5.13
N SER A 46 -15.79 -1.97 -5.72
CA SER A 46 -16.01 -3.29 -5.13
C SER A 46 -14.84 -3.68 -4.22
N ARG A 47 -15.14 -4.29 -3.07
CA ARG A 47 -14.12 -4.83 -2.17
C ARG A 47 -13.51 -6.14 -2.69
N PHE A 48 -14.22 -6.85 -3.56
CA PHE A 48 -13.88 -8.22 -3.99
C PHE A 48 -13.50 -8.32 -5.46
N GLU A 49 -13.81 -7.30 -6.25
CA GLU A 49 -13.40 -7.25 -7.65
C GLU A 49 -11.93 -6.88 -7.77
N THR A 50 -11.28 -7.41 -8.78
CA THR A 50 -9.90 -7.04 -9.09
C THR A 50 -9.92 -5.61 -9.65
N PRO A 51 -9.23 -4.66 -8.99
CA PRO A 51 -9.13 -3.31 -9.50
C PRO A 51 -8.34 -3.28 -10.81
N ASP A 52 -8.40 -2.16 -11.53
CA ASP A 52 -7.59 -1.99 -12.73
C ASP A 52 -6.09 -2.11 -12.39
N LEU A 53 -5.46 -3.13 -12.98
CA LEU A 53 -4.04 -3.43 -12.80
C LEU A 53 -3.19 -2.93 -13.98
N THR A 54 -3.80 -2.21 -14.95
CA THR A 54 -3.16 -1.81 -16.18
C THR A 54 -2.10 -0.73 -15.91
N PRO A 55 -0.82 -1.01 -16.21
CA PRO A 55 0.21 0.01 -16.09
C PRO A 55 0.14 0.99 -17.27
N LEU A 56 0.67 2.17 -17.08
CA LEU A 56 0.97 3.09 -18.18
C LEU A 56 1.83 2.40 -19.24
N SER A 57 1.67 2.81 -20.49
CA SER A 57 2.62 2.40 -21.54
C SER A 57 4.06 2.83 -21.14
N ARG A 58 5.05 2.17 -21.72
CA ARG A 58 6.47 2.56 -21.50
C ARG A 58 6.72 4.04 -21.85
N ALA A 59 6.09 4.53 -22.91
CA ALA A 59 6.22 5.93 -23.34
C ALA A 59 5.58 6.88 -22.29
N ASP A 60 4.36 6.58 -21.85
CA ASP A 60 3.66 7.41 -20.86
C ASP A 60 4.36 7.41 -19.50
N LEU A 61 4.91 6.26 -19.06
CA LEU A 61 5.72 6.19 -17.86
C LEU A 61 7.01 7.02 -17.97
N THR A 62 7.64 7.04 -19.14
CA THR A 62 8.80 7.90 -19.41
C THR A 62 8.41 9.37 -19.27
N VAL A 63 7.31 9.79 -19.89
CA VAL A 63 6.79 11.15 -19.75
C VAL A 63 6.44 11.51 -18.30
N ALA A 64 5.82 10.59 -17.56
CA ALA A 64 5.52 10.80 -16.13
C ALA A 64 6.80 11.00 -15.31
N ARG A 65 7.86 10.22 -15.59
CA ARG A 65 9.17 10.35 -14.93
C ARG A 65 9.86 11.66 -15.27
N GLU A 66 9.82 12.08 -16.53
CA GLU A 66 10.39 13.36 -16.98
C GLU A 66 9.71 14.54 -16.29
N ARG A 67 8.38 14.54 -16.19
CA ARG A 67 7.62 15.58 -15.47
C ARG A 67 7.96 15.66 -14.00
N ASN A 68 8.32 14.54 -13.39
CA ASN A 68 8.66 14.42 -11.98
C ASN A 68 10.18 14.29 -11.73
N GLN A 69 11.03 14.67 -12.71
CA GLN A 69 12.48 14.50 -12.63
C GLN A 69 13.08 15.18 -11.40
N ARG A 70 12.64 16.39 -11.07
CA ARG A 70 13.12 17.11 -9.88
C ARG A 70 12.77 16.36 -8.60
N LEU A 71 11.52 15.94 -8.45
CA LEU A 71 11.06 15.14 -7.31
C LEU A 71 11.88 13.86 -7.19
N HIS A 72 12.03 13.11 -8.29
CA HIS A 72 12.80 11.87 -8.30
C HIS A 72 14.27 12.08 -7.90
N ALA A 73 14.93 13.13 -8.44
CA ALA A 73 16.32 13.41 -8.15
C ALA A 73 16.60 13.68 -6.64
N HIS A 74 15.62 14.28 -5.95
CA HIS A 74 15.75 14.53 -4.51
C HIS A 74 15.26 13.35 -3.65
N ALA A 75 14.26 12.61 -4.10
CA ALA A 75 13.69 11.50 -3.36
C ALA A 75 14.54 10.22 -3.44
N ALA A 76 15.15 9.92 -4.59
CA ALA A 76 15.87 8.66 -4.81
C ALA A 76 16.95 8.37 -3.76
N PRO A 77 17.86 9.30 -3.38
CA PRO A 77 18.85 9.04 -2.34
C PRO A 77 18.22 8.77 -0.97
N VAL A 78 17.10 9.43 -0.66
CA VAL A 78 16.37 9.21 0.59
C VAL A 78 15.69 7.85 0.59
N MET A 79 15.14 7.42 -0.54
CA MET A 79 14.54 6.10 -0.70
C MET A 79 15.57 4.98 -0.54
N GLU A 80 16.76 5.14 -1.11
CA GLU A 80 17.88 4.20 -0.93
C GLU A 80 18.26 4.07 0.54
N MET A 81 18.46 5.21 1.22
CA MET A 81 18.78 5.24 2.65
C MET A 81 17.68 4.58 3.51
N LEU A 82 16.41 4.85 3.21
CA LEU A 82 15.28 4.22 3.90
C LEU A 82 15.26 2.72 3.65
N PHE A 83 15.46 2.31 2.40
CA PHE A 83 15.46 0.89 2.05
C PHE A 83 16.58 0.12 2.75
N GLU A 84 17.78 0.68 2.84
CA GLU A 84 18.89 0.07 3.59
C GLU A 84 18.52 -0.21 5.06
N GLN A 85 17.74 0.68 5.69
CA GLN A 85 17.30 0.51 7.08
C GLN A 85 16.24 -0.58 7.25
N ILE A 86 15.38 -0.78 6.24
CA ILE A 86 14.28 -1.74 6.29
C ILE A 86 14.54 -3.03 5.50
N ALA A 87 15.64 -3.15 4.79
CA ALA A 87 15.97 -4.29 3.93
C ALA A 87 15.73 -5.67 4.58
N PRO A 88 16.02 -5.88 5.89
CA PRO A 88 15.77 -7.16 6.53
C PRO A 88 14.28 -7.52 6.69
N THR A 89 13.37 -6.59 6.40
CA THR A 89 11.92 -6.75 6.66
C THR A 89 11.12 -7.21 5.45
N GLN A 90 11.75 -7.60 4.34
CA GLN A 90 11.07 -7.97 3.10
C GLN A 90 10.07 -6.91 2.66
N SER A 91 10.54 -5.75 2.33
CA SER A 91 9.73 -4.56 2.07
C SER A 91 10.15 -3.84 0.79
N MET A 92 9.44 -2.81 0.43
CA MET A 92 9.76 -1.90 -0.67
C MET A 92 9.46 -0.45 -0.30
N VAL A 93 10.13 0.47 -0.98
CA VAL A 93 9.84 1.90 -0.96
C VAL A 93 9.39 2.33 -2.35
N VAL A 94 8.32 3.10 -2.43
CA VAL A 94 7.77 3.60 -3.70
C VAL A 94 7.69 5.12 -3.70
N LEU A 95 7.87 5.72 -4.87
CA LEU A 95 7.63 7.12 -5.13
C LEU A 95 6.48 7.26 -6.13
N CYS A 96 5.48 8.08 -5.78
CA CYS A 96 4.34 8.37 -6.64
C CYS A 96 4.36 9.82 -7.08
N ASP A 97 3.71 10.10 -8.22
CA ASP A 97 3.36 11.45 -8.62
C ASP A 97 2.14 11.99 -7.85
N ALA A 98 1.75 13.23 -8.13
CA ALA A 98 0.64 13.90 -7.45
C ALA A 98 -0.74 13.26 -7.69
N ILE A 99 -0.88 12.37 -8.66
CA ILE A 99 -2.13 11.64 -8.93
C ILE A 99 -2.10 10.18 -8.47
N GLY A 100 -1.02 9.78 -7.78
CA GLY A 100 -0.87 8.43 -7.22
C GLY A 100 -0.28 7.41 -8.18
N THR A 101 0.28 7.81 -9.32
CA THR A 101 0.99 6.88 -10.21
C THR A 101 2.38 6.60 -9.67
N ILE A 102 2.71 5.33 -9.47
CA ILE A 102 4.05 4.93 -9.05
C ILE A 102 5.03 5.22 -10.18
N ILE A 103 6.03 6.08 -9.93
CA ILE A 103 7.06 6.45 -10.91
C ILE A 103 8.40 5.78 -10.64
N HIS A 104 8.66 5.38 -9.39
CA HIS A 104 9.89 4.71 -8.99
C HIS A 104 9.62 3.75 -7.83
N SER A 105 10.40 2.66 -7.75
CA SER A 105 10.36 1.71 -6.64
C SER A 105 11.73 1.08 -6.42
N ILE A 106 12.02 0.78 -5.17
CA ILE A 106 13.18 -0.01 -4.73
C ILE A 106 12.69 -0.99 -3.67
N GLY A 107 13.17 -2.23 -3.67
CA GLY A 107 12.67 -3.22 -2.73
C GLY A 107 13.40 -4.55 -2.81
N ASP A 108 13.08 -5.43 -1.88
CA ASP A 108 13.49 -6.81 -1.86
C ASP A 108 12.84 -7.60 -3.02
N ASP A 109 13.62 -8.44 -3.71
CA ASP A 109 13.17 -9.15 -4.91
C ASP A 109 11.95 -10.05 -4.67
N ASP A 110 11.91 -10.74 -3.53
CA ASP A 110 10.79 -11.61 -3.17
C ASP A 110 9.53 -10.78 -2.90
N PHE A 111 9.68 -9.63 -2.23
CA PHE A 111 8.57 -8.73 -1.98
C PHE A 111 8.08 -8.06 -3.27
N LEU A 112 8.98 -7.59 -4.14
CA LEU A 112 8.65 -7.01 -5.45
C LEU A 112 7.87 -8.02 -6.32
N SER A 113 8.26 -9.30 -6.30
CA SER A 113 7.53 -10.37 -6.98
C SER A 113 6.09 -10.54 -6.46
N ARG A 114 5.89 -10.43 -5.14
CA ARG A 114 4.55 -10.49 -4.53
C ARG A 114 3.73 -9.23 -4.81
N ALA A 115 4.35 -8.08 -4.69
CA ALA A 115 3.73 -6.77 -4.93
C ALA A 115 3.24 -6.62 -6.37
N SER A 116 3.97 -7.17 -7.34
CA SER A 116 3.59 -7.16 -8.76
C SER A 116 2.24 -7.85 -9.03
N LYS A 117 1.85 -8.84 -8.21
CA LYS A 117 0.57 -9.57 -8.35
C LYS A 117 -0.64 -8.68 -8.06
N VAL A 118 -0.48 -7.64 -7.28
CA VAL A 118 -1.49 -6.60 -7.03
C VAL A 118 -1.17 -5.31 -7.78
N ALA A 119 -0.24 -5.37 -8.74
CA ALA A 119 0.25 -4.24 -9.52
C ALA A 119 0.77 -3.06 -8.66
N LEU A 120 1.43 -3.37 -7.52
CA LEU A 120 2.19 -2.38 -6.77
C LEU A 120 3.56 -2.23 -7.44
N ALA A 121 3.57 -1.54 -8.59
CA ALA A 121 4.71 -1.45 -9.49
C ALA A 121 4.71 -0.14 -10.28
N PRO A 122 5.85 0.33 -10.79
CA PRO A 122 5.93 1.53 -11.61
C PRO A 122 4.98 1.52 -12.80
N GLY A 123 4.32 2.65 -13.04
CA GLY A 123 3.32 2.85 -14.09
C GLY A 123 1.88 2.59 -13.63
N VAL A 124 1.66 2.01 -12.46
CA VAL A 124 0.30 1.74 -11.97
C VAL A 124 -0.16 2.86 -11.05
N ASN A 125 -1.42 3.26 -11.19
CA ASN A 125 -2.05 4.27 -10.35
C ASN A 125 -2.61 3.62 -9.07
N TRP A 126 -2.28 4.21 -7.93
CA TRP A 126 -2.70 3.79 -6.59
C TRP A 126 -3.53 4.85 -5.86
N SER A 127 -4.23 5.73 -6.61
CA SER A 127 -5.23 6.63 -6.02
C SER A 127 -6.38 5.84 -5.37
N GLU A 128 -7.12 6.47 -4.46
CA GLU A 128 -8.35 5.87 -3.90
C GLU A 128 -9.36 5.49 -4.98
N GLN A 129 -9.47 6.27 -6.05
CA GLN A 129 -10.36 5.96 -7.18
C GLN A 129 -9.98 4.67 -7.91
N SER A 130 -8.68 4.34 -7.95
CA SER A 130 -8.16 3.17 -8.65
C SER A 130 -8.11 1.93 -7.77
N LYS A 131 -7.67 2.05 -6.53
CA LYS A 131 -7.35 0.91 -5.65
C LYS A 131 -8.15 0.89 -4.34
N GLY A 132 -9.07 1.81 -4.15
CA GLY A 132 -9.74 1.97 -2.87
C GLY A 132 -8.79 2.50 -1.78
N THR A 133 -9.20 2.40 -0.53
CA THR A 133 -8.38 2.79 0.63
C THR A 133 -7.04 2.06 0.59
N ASN A 134 -5.98 2.81 0.53
CA ASN A 134 -4.59 2.37 0.60
C ASN A 134 -3.72 3.55 1.07
N ALA A 135 -2.52 3.28 1.58
CA ALA A 135 -1.72 4.35 2.17
C ALA A 135 -1.39 5.49 1.18
N ILE A 136 -1.09 5.17 -0.08
CA ILE A 136 -0.75 6.16 -1.12
C ILE A 136 -1.93 7.08 -1.40
N GLY A 137 -3.06 6.49 -1.83
CA GLY A 137 -4.24 7.25 -2.24
C GLY A 137 -4.84 8.03 -1.08
N THR A 138 -4.89 7.42 0.12
CA THR A 138 -5.44 8.07 1.31
C THR A 138 -4.54 9.20 1.81
N ALA A 139 -3.20 9.04 1.78
CA ALA A 139 -2.26 10.11 2.12
C ALA A 139 -2.38 11.32 1.18
N LEU A 140 -2.59 11.09 -0.13
CA LEU A 140 -2.79 12.16 -1.11
C LEU A 140 -4.09 12.93 -0.87
N VAL A 141 -5.17 12.24 -0.53
CA VAL A 141 -6.47 12.89 -0.24
C VAL A 141 -6.45 13.63 1.10
N ALA A 142 -5.81 13.03 2.11
CA ALA A 142 -5.75 13.61 3.45
C ALA A 142 -4.67 14.70 3.60
N GLU A 143 -3.75 14.79 2.64
CA GLU A 143 -2.53 15.63 2.71
C GLU A 143 -1.74 15.40 4.02
N ALA A 144 -1.76 14.17 4.52
CA ALA A 144 -1.17 13.79 5.80
C ALA A 144 -0.56 12.38 5.75
N PRO A 145 0.44 12.09 6.61
CA PRO A 145 0.96 10.75 6.75
C PRO A 145 -0.14 9.76 7.10
N THR A 146 -0.17 8.63 6.39
CA THR A 146 -1.22 7.63 6.52
C THR A 146 -0.60 6.23 6.63
N LEU A 147 -1.09 5.45 7.59
CA LEU A 147 -0.84 4.02 7.72
C LEU A 147 -2.10 3.27 7.30
N VAL A 148 -1.96 2.19 6.55
CA VAL A 148 -3.05 1.26 6.20
C VAL A 148 -2.55 -0.16 6.38
N HIS A 149 -3.21 -0.93 7.23
CA HIS A 149 -2.78 -2.28 7.57
C HIS A 149 -3.88 -3.31 7.25
N ALA A 150 -3.48 -4.41 6.62
CA ALA A 150 -4.33 -5.58 6.38
C ALA A 150 -5.73 -5.20 5.87
N ASP A 151 -6.78 -5.53 6.61
CA ASP A 151 -8.19 -5.33 6.28
C ASP A 151 -8.65 -3.86 6.29
N GLU A 152 -7.80 -2.94 6.70
CA GLU A 152 -8.01 -1.50 6.47
C GLU A 152 -7.92 -1.14 4.97
N HIS A 153 -7.22 -1.94 4.15
CA HIS A 153 -7.28 -1.79 2.70
C HIS A 153 -8.68 -2.10 2.20
N TYR A 154 -9.23 -1.22 1.36
CA TYR A 154 -10.58 -1.39 0.84
C TYR A 154 -10.74 -2.67 0.00
N VAL A 155 -9.75 -2.95 -0.86
CA VAL A 155 -9.75 -4.13 -1.74
C VAL A 155 -9.14 -5.33 -1.02
N HIS A 156 -9.88 -6.42 -0.93
CA HIS A 156 -9.47 -7.65 -0.24
C HIS A 156 -8.13 -8.22 -0.73
N ALA A 157 -7.82 -8.12 -2.02
CA ALA A 157 -6.55 -8.58 -2.58
C ALA A 157 -5.32 -7.89 -1.95
N ASN A 158 -5.48 -6.72 -1.33
CA ASN A 158 -4.41 -5.95 -0.71
C ASN A 158 -4.25 -6.23 0.80
N HIS A 159 -5.07 -7.09 1.40
CA HIS A 159 -5.05 -7.35 2.85
C HIS A 159 -3.76 -7.97 3.37
N PHE A 160 -2.88 -8.47 2.52
CA PHE A 160 -1.55 -8.95 2.93
C PHE A 160 -0.52 -7.83 3.13
N LEU A 161 -0.87 -6.59 2.79
CA LEU A 161 0.01 -5.43 2.87
C LEU A 161 -0.12 -4.72 4.23
N THR A 162 0.99 -4.15 4.66
CA THR A 162 1.06 -3.07 5.63
C THR A 162 1.82 -1.94 4.98
N CYS A 163 1.15 -0.80 4.78
CA CYS A 163 1.69 0.31 4.02
C CYS A 163 1.65 1.59 4.86
N SER A 164 2.71 2.38 4.78
CA SER A 164 2.69 3.76 5.25
C SER A 164 3.11 4.69 4.11
N ALA A 165 2.48 5.85 4.02
CA ALA A 165 2.81 6.88 3.06
C ALA A 165 2.75 8.26 3.69
N ALA A 166 3.55 9.17 3.17
CA ALA A 166 3.52 10.58 3.53
C ALA A 166 3.56 11.43 2.26
N PRO A 167 2.78 12.51 2.18
CA PRO A 167 2.84 13.42 1.04
C PRO A 167 4.16 14.20 1.08
N ILE A 168 4.74 14.43 -0.10
CA ILE A 168 5.84 15.38 -0.29
C ILE A 168 5.19 16.66 -0.81
N LEU A 169 5.19 17.69 0.01
CA LEU A 169 4.59 18.98 -0.30
C LEU A 169 5.64 19.93 -0.85
N ASP A 170 5.28 20.74 -1.84
CA ASP A 170 6.10 21.86 -2.31
C ASP A 170 5.94 23.01 -1.28
N PRO A 171 7.02 23.65 -0.82
CA PRO A 171 6.97 24.69 0.20
C PRO A 171 6.25 25.96 -0.26
#